data_63e9b48299a2068dddf823aac33e0d7e
#
_entry.id   63e9b48299a2068dddf823aac33e0d7e
#
_cell.length_a   1.000
_cell.length_b   1.000
_cell.length_c   1.000
_cell.angle_alpha   90.00
_cell.angle_beta   90.00
_cell.angle_gamma   90.00
#
_symmetry.space_group_name_H-M   'P 1'
#
loop_
_entity.id
_entity.type
_entity.pdbx_description
1 polymer ?
#
loop_
_entity_poly.entity_id
_entity_poly.type
_entity_poly.pdbx_seq_one_letter_code
_entity_poly.pdbx_strand_id
1 'polypeptide(L)'
;MRIIFDKMKKAKSIALVGIIAIVLFIANHFEALQPEEEIRNSVSTIGIYKEEAKTIGNNLIFSYRSPDVYILTKNFEVYASRDEIVNYYKKNLVDTGWKFTGKSENIDHSSNRKIGESFDFRKGKYELGLYFSIQDLENYRIDNGKPLKYSITVHPKQ
;
A
#
# COMPACT_ATOMS: atom_id res chain seq x y z
N MET A 1 19.02 37.18 47.70
CA MET A 1 18.09 36.01 47.69
C MET A 1 17.08 36.05 46.50
N ARG A 2 16.49 37.19 46.12
CA ARG A 2 15.57 37.32 44.95
C ARG A 2 16.16 36.86 43.59
N ILE A 3 17.41 37.20 43.29
CA ILE A 3 18.06 36.92 41.99
C ILE A 3 18.22 35.41 41.72
N ILE A 4 18.45 34.62 42.77
CA ILE A 4 18.60 33.18 42.66
C ILE A 4 17.25 32.51 42.35
N PHE A 5 16.17 32.99 42.98
CA PHE A 5 14.81 32.50 42.75
C PHE A 5 14.31 32.75 41.31
N ASP A 6 14.64 33.93 40.75
CA ASP A 6 14.26 34.26 39.36
C ASP A 6 15.04 33.43 38.34
N LYS A 7 16.32 33.15 38.59
CA LYS A 7 17.12 32.26 37.76
C LYS A 7 16.58 30.79 37.77
N MET A 8 16.18 30.33 38.97
CA MET A 8 15.57 28.98 39.10
C MET A 8 14.20 28.88 38.42
N LYS A 9 13.36 29.91 38.49
CA LYS A 9 12.07 29.94 37.76
C LYS A 9 12.29 29.94 36.26
N LYS A 10 13.24 30.72 35.76
CA LYS A 10 13.58 30.76 34.33
C LYS A 10 14.13 29.43 33.81
N ALA A 11 14.99 28.77 34.57
CA ALA A 11 15.53 27.46 34.24
C ALA A 11 14.43 26.37 34.17
N LYS A 12 13.48 26.37 35.14
CA LYS A 12 12.35 25.44 35.15
C LYS A 12 11.41 25.69 33.96
N SER A 13 11.18 26.95 33.59
CA SER A 13 10.34 27.29 32.42
C SER A 13 10.98 26.84 31.11
N ILE A 14 12.30 26.97 30.94
CA ILE A 14 13.03 26.56 29.78
C ILE A 14 13.01 25.01 29.67
N ALA A 15 13.20 24.31 30.79
CA ALA A 15 13.13 22.84 30.82
C ALA A 15 11.75 22.32 30.45
N LEU A 16 10.68 22.98 30.92
CA LEU A 16 9.30 22.61 30.59
C LEU A 16 9.01 22.78 29.10
N VAL A 17 9.44 23.90 28.51
CA VAL A 17 9.28 24.15 27.06
C VAL A 17 10.04 23.12 26.23
N GLY A 18 11.26 22.75 26.67
CA GLY A 18 12.05 21.70 26.02
C GLY A 18 11.36 20.34 26.05
N ILE A 19 10.77 19.95 27.19
CA ILE A 19 10.03 18.69 27.32
C ILE A 19 8.79 18.70 26.41
N ILE A 20 8.03 19.78 26.38
CA ILE A 20 6.86 19.91 25.52
C ILE A 20 7.26 19.79 24.03
N ALA A 21 8.34 20.44 23.62
CA ALA A 21 8.84 20.35 22.25
C ALA A 21 9.25 18.92 21.87
N ILE A 22 9.91 18.20 22.77
CA ILE A 22 10.29 16.80 22.57
C ILE A 22 9.05 15.91 22.48
N VAL A 23 8.05 16.10 23.33
CA VAL A 23 6.79 15.32 23.31
C VAL A 23 6.03 15.57 22.00
N LEU A 24 5.94 16.82 21.55
CA LEU A 24 5.30 17.15 20.27
C LEU A 24 6.07 16.58 19.07
N PHE A 25 7.39 16.60 19.11
CA PHE A 25 8.23 15.99 18.07
C PHE A 25 8.03 14.47 18.00
N ILE A 26 8.02 13.83 19.16
CA ILE A 26 7.77 12.37 19.26
C ILE A 26 6.35 12.05 18.77
N ALA A 27 5.33 12.79 19.20
CA ALA A 27 3.95 12.59 18.78
C ALA A 27 3.80 12.72 17.26
N ASN A 28 4.32 13.80 16.67
CA ASN A 28 4.31 13.99 15.22
C ASN A 28 5.08 12.90 14.47
N HIS A 29 6.18 12.41 15.04
CA HIS A 29 6.95 11.34 14.41
C HIS A 29 6.21 9.99 14.46
N PHE A 30 5.52 9.70 15.58
CA PHE A 30 4.68 8.50 15.70
C PHE A 30 3.44 8.57 14.81
N GLU A 31 2.79 9.73 14.68
CA GLU A 31 1.67 9.90 13.75
C GLU A 31 2.08 9.71 12.27
N ALA A 32 3.29 10.13 11.91
CA ALA A 32 3.83 9.94 10.55
C ALA A 32 4.16 8.46 10.23
N LEU A 33 4.44 7.63 11.22
CA LEU A 33 4.74 6.20 11.03
C LEU A 33 3.48 5.32 10.99
N GLN A 34 2.36 5.76 11.58
CA GLN A 34 1.13 4.99 11.65
C GLN A 34 0.52 4.63 10.27
N PRO A 35 0.49 5.54 9.27
CA PRO A 35 -0.05 5.21 7.94
C PRO A 35 0.74 4.11 7.23
N GLU A 36 2.06 4.07 7.39
CA GLU A 36 2.90 3.02 6.81
C GLU A 36 2.62 1.66 7.43
N GLU A 37 2.57 1.60 8.76
CA GLU A 37 2.29 0.37 9.50
C GLU A 37 0.87 -0.14 9.23
N GLU A 38 -0.11 0.75 9.17
CA GLU A 38 -1.49 0.42 8.83
C GLU A 38 -1.62 -0.19 7.43
N ILE A 39 -0.94 0.39 6.41
CA ILE A 39 -0.90 -0.19 5.06
C ILE A 39 -0.20 -1.54 5.07
N ARG A 40 0.94 -1.68 5.73
CA ARG A 40 1.66 -2.96 5.84
C ARG A 40 0.79 -4.04 6.47
N ASN A 41 0.07 -3.70 7.55
CA ASN A 41 -0.84 -4.60 8.23
C ASN A 41 -2.04 -4.97 7.35
N SER A 42 -2.61 -4.00 6.61
CA SER A 42 -3.69 -4.26 5.66
C SER A 42 -3.27 -5.25 4.56
N VAL A 43 -2.03 -5.16 4.09
CA VAL A 43 -1.49 -6.04 3.04
C VAL A 43 -1.01 -7.37 3.60
N SER A 44 -0.57 -7.44 4.85
CA SER A 44 -0.15 -8.71 5.48
C SER A 44 -1.30 -9.71 5.58
N THR A 45 -2.54 -9.22 5.67
CA THR A 45 -3.76 -10.03 5.69
C THR A 45 -4.22 -10.47 4.30
N ILE A 46 -3.64 -9.90 3.22
CA ILE A 46 -3.96 -10.31 1.86
C ILE A 46 -3.15 -11.57 1.55
N GLY A 47 -3.83 -12.70 1.50
CA GLY A 47 -3.22 -13.99 1.20
C GLY A 47 -2.58 -14.02 -0.20
N ILE A 48 -1.54 -14.83 -0.34
CA ILE A 48 -0.97 -15.17 -1.64
C ILE A 48 -1.94 -16.12 -2.34
N TYR A 49 -2.13 -15.96 -3.64
CA TYR A 49 -2.90 -16.93 -4.44
C TYR A 49 -2.18 -18.28 -4.44
N LYS A 50 -2.69 -19.24 -3.64
CA LYS A 50 -2.10 -20.55 -3.36
C LYS A 50 -0.62 -20.49 -2.93
N GLU A 51 -0.12 -21.52 -2.34
CA GLU A 51 1.29 -21.63 -1.93
C GLU A 51 2.28 -21.63 -3.12
N GLU A 52 1.78 -21.86 -4.34
CA GLU A 52 2.55 -21.89 -5.59
C GLU A 52 2.90 -20.51 -6.15
N ALA A 53 2.20 -19.43 -5.69
CA ALA A 53 2.50 -18.09 -6.17
C ALA A 53 3.82 -17.60 -5.57
N LYS A 54 4.79 -17.35 -6.45
CA LYS A 54 6.09 -16.81 -6.06
C LYS A 54 6.07 -15.28 -6.03
N THR A 55 6.50 -14.70 -4.92
CA THR A 55 6.72 -13.25 -4.82
C THR A 55 7.99 -12.88 -5.59
N ILE A 56 7.87 -12.00 -6.59
CA ILE A 56 8.98 -11.52 -7.42
C ILE A 56 9.38 -10.07 -7.12
N GLY A 57 8.60 -9.36 -6.30
CA GLY A 57 8.92 -8.00 -5.85
C GLY A 57 7.97 -7.52 -4.76
N ASN A 58 8.48 -6.67 -3.89
CA ASN A 58 7.73 -6.03 -2.82
C ASN A 58 8.28 -4.61 -2.63
N ASN A 59 7.56 -3.62 -3.12
CA ASN A 59 7.98 -2.23 -3.11
C ASN A 59 6.98 -1.38 -2.32
N LEU A 60 7.50 -0.64 -1.35
CA LEU A 60 6.80 0.46 -0.72
C LEU A 60 7.29 1.75 -1.38
N ILE A 61 6.40 2.46 -2.03
CA ILE A 61 6.71 3.69 -2.73
C ILE A 61 5.99 4.85 -2.04
N PHE A 62 6.73 5.91 -1.74
CA PHE A 62 6.14 7.18 -1.31
C PHE A 62 5.58 7.91 -2.53
N SER A 63 4.40 8.47 -2.40
CA SER A 63 3.88 9.34 -3.44
C SER A 63 4.64 10.67 -3.45
N TYR A 64 5.28 11.02 -4.56
CA TYR A 64 5.93 12.33 -4.73
C TYR A 64 4.96 13.52 -4.65
N ARG A 65 3.66 13.28 -4.86
CA ARG A 65 2.64 14.34 -4.83
C ARG A 65 2.05 14.60 -3.45
N SER A 66 2.19 13.63 -2.55
CA SER A 66 1.69 13.72 -1.17
C SER A 66 2.61 12.88 -0.28
N PRO A 67 3.48 13.48 0.51
CA PRO A 67 4.45 12.77 1.34
C PRO A 67 3.83 11.81 2.35
N ASP A 68 2.53 11.98 2.65
CA ASP A 68 1.79 11.12 3.57
C ASP A 68 1.05 9.96 2.86
N VAL A 69 1.23 9.82 1.55
CA VAL A 69 0.60 8.75 0.77
C VAL A 69 1.59 7.65 0.47
N TYR A 70 1.38 6.51 1.09
CA TYR A 70 2.15 5.29 0.87
C TYR A 70 1.43 4.38 -0.11
N ILE A 71 2.16 3.85 -1.08
CA ILE A 71 1.69 2.87 -2.05
C ILE A 71 2.51 1.61 -1.84
N LEU A 72 1.85 0.52 -1.49
CA LEU A 72 2.50 -0.77 -1.35
C LEU A 72 2.13 -1.66 -2.54
N THR A 73 3.14 -2.08 -3.30
CA THR A 73 2.98 -2.98 -4.44
C THR A 73 3.70 -4.30 -4.17
N LYS A 74 2.99 -5.42 -4.35
CA LYS A 74 3.56 -6.76 -4.37
C LYS A 74 3.37 -7.37 -5.75
N ASN A 75 4.45 -7.94 -6.30
CA ASN A 75 4.44 -8.59 -7.60
C ASN A 75 4.57 -10.10 -7.42
N PHE A 76 3.82 -10.85 -8.21
CA PHE A 76 3.72 -12.29 -8.14
C PHE A 76 3.83 -12.92 -9.53
N GLU A 77 4.26 -14.19 -9.55
CA GLU A 77 4.13 -15.07 -10.71
C GLU A 77 3.55 -16.41 -10.29
N VAL A 78 2.66 -16.98 -11.12
CA VAL A 78 1.98 -18.24 -10.82
C VAL A 78 1.48 -18.93 -12.10
N TYR A 79 1.46 -20.26 -12.08
CA TYR A 79 0.86 -21.06 -13.15
C TYR A 79 -0.65 -21.20 -12.94
N ALA A 80 -1.37 -20.12 -13.22
CA ALA A 80 -2.82 -20.06 -13.13
C ALA A 80 -3.35 -19.04 -14.13
N SER A 81 -4.58 -19.23 -14.58
CA SER A 81 -5.25 -18.26 -15.43
C SER A 81 -5.62 -16.99 -14.66
N ARG A 82 -5.74 -15.87 -15.37
CA ARG A 82 -6.22 -14.61 -14.81
C ARG A 82 -7.53 -14.79 -14.02
N ASP A 83 -8.48 -15.54 -14.61
CA ASP A 83 -9.81 -15.69 -14.02
C ASP A 83 -9.79 -16.52 -12.73
N GLU A 84 -8.91 -17.52 -12.62
CA GLU A 84 -8.70 -18.27 -11.38
C GLU A 84 -8.13 -17.35 -10.30
N ILE A 85 -7.13 -16.53 -10.63
CA ILE A 85 -6.53 -15.56 -9.70
C ILE A 85 -7.58 -14.57 -9.22
N VAL A 86 -8.32 -13.94 -10.15
CA VAL A 86 -9.37 -12.97 -9.84
C VAL A 86 -10.46 -13.57 -8.94
N ASN A 87 -10.93 -14.77 -9.25
CA ASN A 87 -11.96 -15.45 -8.47
C ASN A 87 -11.47 -15.80 -7.06
N TYR A 88 -10.20 -16.20 -6.93
CA TYR A 88 -9.59 -16.42 -5.63
C TYR A 88 -9.62 -15.16 -4.77
N TYR A 89 -9.16 -14.02 -5.30
CA TYR A 89 -9.14 -12.76 -4.55
C TYR A 89 -10.54 -12.23 -4.28
N LYS A 90 -11.48 -12.34 -5.23
CA LYS A 90 -12.89 -11.99 -4.99
C LYS A 90 -13.50 -12.77 -3.83
N LYS A 91 -13.15 -14.05 -3.68
CA LYS A 91 -13.65 -14.89 -2.58
C LYS A 91 -12.96 -14.57 -1.26
N ASN A 92 -11.63 -14.55 -1.24
CA ASN A 92 -10.87 -14.51 0.02
C ASN A 92 -10.74 -13.11 0.62
N LEU A 93 -10.80 -12.05 -0.20
CA LEU A 93 -10.74 -10.68 0.30
C LEU A 93 -12.02 -10.26 1.05
N VAL A 94 -13.18 -10.84 0.71
CA VAL A 94 -14.45 -10.55 1.39
C VAL A 94 -14.37 -10.88 2.89
N ASP A 95 -13.75 -12.01 3.23
CA ASP A 95 -13.60 -12.46 4.62
C ASP A 95 -12.72 -11.52 5.45
N THR A 96 -11.85 -10.76 4.78
CA THR A 96 -10.97 -9.75 5.40
C THR A 96 -11.54 -8.33 5.32
N GLY A 97 -12.78 -8.18 4.88
CA GLY A 97 -13.52 -6.91 4.85
C GLY A 97 -13.31 -6.06 3.59
N TRP A 98 -12.64 -6.58 2.56
CA TRP A 98 -12.55 -5.92 1.26
C TRP A 98 -13.82 -6.17 0.44
N LYS A 99 -14.27 -5.15 -0.28
CA LYS A 99 -15.41 -5.24 -1.20
C LYS A 99 -14.94 -5.02 -2.62
N PHE A 100 -15.28 -5.93 -3.52
CA PHE A 100 -15.04 -5.75 -4.95
C PHE A 100 -15.84 -4.55 -5.47
N THR A 101 -15.20 -3.63 -6.16
CA THR A 101 -15.82 -2.40 -6.68
C THR A 101 -15.95 -2.37 -8.19
N GLY A 102 -15.14 -3.15 -8.91
CA GLY A 102 -15.25 -3.20 -10.34
C GLY A 102 -13.98 -3.67 -11.04
N LYS A 103 -14.03 -3.53 -12.36
CA LYS A 103 -12.89 -3.72 -13.25
C LYS A 103 -12.61 -2.40 -13.96
N SER A 104 -11.34 -2.03 -14.05
CA SER A 104 -10.87 -0.87 -14.79
C SER A 104 -9.83 -1.26 -15.84
N GLU A 105 -9.72 -0.44 -16.88
CA GLU A 105 -8.70 -0.57 -17.91
C GLU A 105 -7.63 0.49 -17.68
N ASN A 106 -6.37 0.06 -17.69
CA ASN A 106 -5.25 0.96 -17.60
C ASN A 106 -4.83 1.37 -19.01
N ILE A 107 -4.85 2.66 -19.26
CA ILE A 107 -4.54 3.25 -20.57
C ILE A 107 -3.28 4.09 -20.44
N ASP A 108 -2.34 3.90 -21.34
CA ASP A 108 -1.22 4.81 -21.49
C ASP A 108 -1.73 6.11 -22.15
N HIS A 109 -1.72 7.19 -21.37
CA HIS A 109 -2.22 8.50 -21.80
C HIS A 109 -1.43 9.10 -22.98
N SER A 110 -0.17 8.69 -23.19
CA SER A 110 0.67 9.19 -24.28
C SER A 110 0.31 8.55 -25.63
N SER A 111 -0.03 7.26 -25.62
CA SER A 111 -0.32 6.47 -26.81
C SER A 111 -1.79 6.12 -26.99
N ASN A 112 -2.62 6.43 -26.00
CA ASN A 112 -4.02 6.03 -25.89
C ASN A 112 -4.24 4.50 -26.06
N ARG A 113 -3.22 3.71 -25.66
CA ARG A 113 -3.28 2.25 -25.76
C ARG A 113 -3.57 1.64 -24.40
N LYS A 114 -4.39 0.58 -24.42
CA LYS A 114 -4.59 -0.25 -23.24
C LYS A 114 -3.28 -0.97 -22.91
N ILE A 115 -2.78 -0.78 -21.67
CA ILE A 115 -1.55 -1.38 -21.16
C ILE A 115 -1.80 -2.45 -20.12
N GLY A 116 -3.02 -2.51 -19.57
CA GLY A 116 -3.38 -3.49 -18.57
C GLY A 116 -4.84 -3.41 -18.17
N GLU A 117 -5.19 -4.24 -17.20
CA GLU A 117 -6.49 -4.22 -16.54
C GLU A 117 -6.32 -4.42 -15.04
N SER A 118 -7.19 -3.80 -14.26
CA SER A 118 -7.24 -3.93 -12.81
C SER A 118 -8.59 -4.44 -12.35
N PHE A 119 -8.59 -5.21 -11.27
CA PHE A 119 -9.77 -5.60 -10.53
C PHE A 119 -9.67 -4.94 -9.17
N ASP A 120 -10.62 -4.04 -8.88
CA ASP A 120 -10.49 -3.08 -7.81
C ASP A 120 -11.35 -3.48 -6.60
N PHE A 121 -10.79 -3.29 -5.41
CA PHE A 121 -11.43 -3.60 -4.13
C PHE A 121 -11.26 -2.41 -3.20
N ARG A 122 -12.17 -2.27 -2.21
CA ARG A 122 -12.14 -1.20 -1.22
C ARG A 122 -12.36 -1.74 0.19
N LYS A 123 -11.59 -1.19 1.14
CA LYS A 123 -11.75 -1.41 2.56
C LYS A 123 -11.48 -0.11 3.32
N GLY A 124 -12.53 0.48 3.93
CA GLY A 124 -12.40 1.76 4.63
C GLY A 124 -11.83 2.85 3.71
N LYS A 125 -10.70 3.41 4.12
CA LYS A 125 -9.97 4.46 3.39
C LYS A 125 -8.98 3.92 2.35
N TYR A 126 -8.85 2.61 2.17
CA TYR A 126 -7.90 1.98 1.25
C TYR A 126 -8.57 1.42 0.02
N GLU A 127 -7.85 1.50 -1.09
CA GLU A 127 -8.15 0.83 -2.35
C GLU A 127 -7.05 -0.18 -2.67
N LEU A 128 -7.45 -1.34 -3.20
CA LEU A 128 -6.56 -2.40 -3.66
C LEU A 128 -6.87 -2.66 -5.12
N GLY A 129 -5.84 -2.58 -5.97
CA GLY A 129 -5.88 -2.99 -7.37
C GLY A 129 -5.13 -4.30 -7.57
N LEU A 130 -5.80 -5.28 -8.14
CA LEU A 130 -5.20 -6.51 -8.67
C LEU A 130 -4.96 -6.29 -10.16
N TYR A 131 -3.71 -6.05 -10.54
CA TYR A 131 -3.33 -5.59 -11.88
C TYR A 131 -2.69 -6.71 -12.70
N PHE A 132 -3.06 -6.76 -14.00
CA PHE A 132 -2.46 -7.59 -15.03
C PHE A 132 -2.04 -6.72 -16.21
N SER A 133 -0.79 -6.81 -16.64
CA SER A 133 -0.36 -6.14 -17.86
C SER A 133 -0.84 -6.89 -19.10
N ILE A 134 -1.12 -6.17 -20.18
CA ILE A 134 -1.48 -6.81 -21.47
C ILE A 134 -0.35 -7.73 -21.94
N GLN A 135 0.90 -7.28 -21.79
CA GLN A 135 2.06 -8.07 -22.22
C GLN A 135 2.18 -9.40 -21.46
N ASP A 136 1.92 -9.42 -20.15
CA ASP A 136 1.99 -10.65 -19.36
C ASP A 136 0.83 -11.60 -19.70
N LEU A 137 -0.36 -11.04 -19.95
CA LEU A 137 -1.52 -11.83 -20.42
C LEU A 137 -1.28 -12.43 -21.80
N GLU A 138 -0.68 -11.70 -22.73
CA GLU A 138 -0.33 -12.20 -24.06
C GLU A 138 0.76 -13.25 -23.98
N ASN A 139 1.82 -13.03 -23.21
CA ASN A 139 2.89 -13.99 -23.01
C ASN A 139 2.37 -15.31 -22.42
N TYR A 140 1.49 -15.25 -21.43
CA TYR A 140 0.85 -16.43 -20.83
C TYR A 140 -0.03 -17.17 -21.84
N ARG A 141 -0.77 -16.45 -22.69
CA ARG A 141 -1.64 -17.04 -23.73
C ARG A 141 -0.85 -17.73 -24.83
N ILE A 142 0.30 -17.17 -25.25
CA ILE A 142 1.13 -17.70 -26.32
C ILE A 142 1.91 -18.93 -25.86
N ASP A 143 2.37 -18.90 -24.62
CA ASP A 143 3.22 -19.95 -24.03
C ASP A 143 2.65 -20.40 -22.69
N ASN A 144 1.81 -21.45 -22.74
CA ASN A 144 1.19 -22.03 -21.54
C ASN A 144 2.22 -22.60 -20.53
N GLY A 145 3.50 -22.69 -20.90
CA GLY A 145 4.58 -23.07 -20.01
C GLY A 145 5.15 -21.92 -19.17
N LYS A 146 4.70 -20.66 -19.38
CA LYS A 146 5.14 -19.52 -18.60
C LYS A 146 4.16 -19.17 -17.49
N PRO A 147 4.67 -18.77 -16.30
CA PRO A 147 3.80 -18.26 -15.24
C PRO A 147 3.18 -16.93 -15.64
N LEU A 148 1.93 -16.71 -15.26
CA LEU A 148 1.28 -15.42 -15.36
C LEU A 148 1.80 -14.50 -14.26
N LYS A 149 2.22 -13.29 -14.64
CA LYS A 149 2.63 -12.25 -13.70
C LYS A 149 1.46 -11.31 -13.39
N TYR A 150 1.36 -10.94 -12.14
CA TYR A 150 0.37 -9.97 -11.68
C TYR A 150 0.90 -9.18 -10.48
N SER A 151 0.27 -8.05 -10.19
CA SER A 151 0.62 -7.26 -9.02
C SER A 151 -0.62 -6.91 -8.18
N ILE A 152 -0.39 -6.75 -6.89
CA ILE A 152 -1.36 -6.18 -5.95
C ILE A 152 -0.79 -4.86 -5.47
N THR A 153 -1.55 -3.79 -5.67
CA THR A 153 -1.20 -2.46 -5.19
C THR A 153 -2.26 -1.99 -4.21
N VAL A 154 -1.82 -1.55 -3.03
CA VAL A 154 -2.70 -0.94 -2.02
C VAL A 154 -2.28 0.50 -1.82
N HIS A 155 -3.24 1.40 -1.83
CA HIS A 155 -3.03 2.83 -1.60
C HIS A 155 -4.25 3.44 -0.88
N PRO A 156 -4.09 4.58 -0.20
CA PRO A 156 -5.22 5.35 0.31
C PRO A 156 -6.11 5.80 -0.84
N LYS A 157 -7.41 5.84 -0.58
CA LYS A 157 -8.38 6.42 -1.52
C LYS A 157 -8.06 7.90 -1.75
N GLN A 158 -7.96 8.30 -2.99
CA GLN A 158 -7.84 9.70 -3.42
C GLN A 158 -9.21 10.38 -3.44
#